data_ff1df75a1ddbd07bedcf32bebd157e88
#
_entry.id   ff1df75a1ddbd07bedcf32bebd157e88
#
_cell.length_a   1.000
_cell.length_b   1.000
_cell.length_c   1.000
_cell.angle_alpha   90.00
_cell.angle_beta   90.00
_cell.angle_gamma   90.00
#
_symmetry.space_group_name_H-M   'P 1'
#
loop_
_entity.id
_entity.type
_entity.pdbx_description
1 polymer ?
#
loop_
_entity_poly.entity_id
_entity_poly.type
_entity_poly.pdbx_seq_one_letter_code
_entity_poly.pdbx_strand_id
1 'polypeptide(L)'
;MVNTTITAAIKKHTADMIAFRRDLHSHPELPWEEVRTTKRIAEELSKIGIEYRLTEPTGIIAEIKGGKPGKTVALRADIDALPVLELNDALDYKSQNQGKMHACGHDAHTSMLLTAAKALYEIREDLKGNVRLIFQPAEEIAQGAREMVKQGAIDNVDNVFGMHIWSTTPSGKVSCNVGGTFASADLLVVKFKGRGGHGSMPEATVDAAVVASSFVMNLQAVISRETSALESAVVSIGKMDVGTRFNVIAENAVLDGTVRCFNIETRDRIEAAIRRYAEHTAAMYGATAEVIYTYGTLSVINEERSALLAQSVITQAFGEDALMFEKPTTGGEDFSFYIENIPGCFALLGSGNPDKDTQWAHHHGRFNIDEDAMATGAELYAQYAWSYLQQDNF
;
A
#
# COMPACT_ATOMS: atom_id res chain seq x y z
N MET A 1 16.16 23.21 -4.80
CA MET A 1 15.40 24.17 -5.64
C MET A 1 14.73 23.41 -6.76
N VAL A 2 13.47 23.75 -7.03
CA VAL A 2 12.67 23.12 -8.10
C VAL A 2 13.32 23.37 -9.45
N ASN A 3 13.30 22.36 -10.32
CA ASN A 3 13.80 22.47 -11.70
C ASN A 3 12.64 22.82 -12.64
N THR A 4 12.64 24.02 -13.19
CA THR A 4 11.58 24.51 -14.08
C THR A 4 11.50 23.77 -15.42
N THR A 5 12.59 23.12 -15.86
CA THR A 5 12.57 22.26 -17.05
C THR A 5 11.71 21.02 -16.82
N ILE A 6 11.76 20.44 -15.61
CA ILE A 6 10.87 19.33 -15.20
C ILE A 6 9.41 19.77 -15.28
N THR A 7 9.06 20.91 -14.69
CA THR A 7 7.69 21.46 -14.72
C THR A 7 7.19 21.62 -16.16
N ALA A 8 8.02 22.18 -17.05
CA ALA A 8 7.68 22.34 -18.46
C ALA A 8 7.50 21.00 -19.19
N ALA A 9 8.36 20.01 -18.91
CA ALA A 9 8.26 18.66 -19.48
C ALA A 9 6.98 17.94 -19.01
N ILE A 10 6.64 17.99 -17.71
CA ILE A 10 5.41 17.41 -17.17
C ILE A 10 4.19 18.02 -17.86
N LYS A 11 4.13 19.36 -17.94
CA LYS A 11 3.03 20.05 -18.62
C LYS A 11 2.88 19.64 -20.09
N LYS A 12 3.99 19.47 -20.81
CA LYS A 12 4.02 18.99 -22.20
C LYS A 12 3.42 17.59 -22.35
N HIS A 13 3.64 16.70 -21.38
CA HIS A 13 3.24 15.29 -21.44
C HIS A 13 1.93 14.98 -20.71
N THR A 14 1.25 15.97 -20.12
CA THR A 14 0.02 15.74 -19.31
C THR A 14 -1.10 15.08 -20.12
N ALA A 15 -1.33 15.46 -21.36
CA ALA A 15 -2.38 14.86 -22.18
C ALA A 15 -2.11 13.38 -22.48
N ASP A 16 -0.85 13.04 -22.79
CA ASP A 16 -0.42 11.65 -23.02
C ASP A 16 -0.51 10.82 -21.73
N MET A 17 -0.21 11.41 -20.58
CA MET A 17 -0.33 10.79 -19.25
C MET A 17 -1.79 10.38 -18.97
N ILE A 18 -2.72 11.29 -19.19
CA ILE A 18 -4.16 11.03 -18.99
C ILE A 18 -4.63 9.95 -19.95
N ALA A 19 -4.23 10.02 -21.23
CA ALA A 19 -4.59 9.00 -22.20
C ALA A 19 -4.04 7.61 -21.83
N PHE A 20 -2.81 7.54 -21.33
CA PHE A 20 -2.20 6.29 -20.86
C PHE A 20 -2.92 5.73 -19.63
N ARG A 21 -3.26 6.59 -18.65
CA ARG A 21 -4.07 6.22 -17.49
C ARG A 21 -5.40 5.59 -17.92
N ARG A 22 -6.12 6.23 -18.83
CA ARG A 22 -7.42 5.75 -19.32
C ARG A 22 -7.31 4.44 -20.09
N ASP A 23 -6.21 4.23 -20.82
CA ASP A 23 -5.91 2.94 -21.47
C ASP A 23 -5.71 1.82 -20.44
N LEU A 24 -4.97 2.06 -19.36
CA LEU A 24 -4.80 1.09 -18.27
C LEU A 24 -6.13 0.86 -17.54
N HIS A 25 -6.87 1.92 -17.22
CA HIS A 25 -8.17 1.82 -16.53
C HIS A 25 -9.18 0.96 -17.29
N SER A 26 -9.18 1.09 -18.62
CA SER A 26 -10.05 0.27 -19.48
C SER A 26 -9.67 -1.20 -19.53
N HIS A 27 -8.47 -1.58 -19.11
CA HIS A 27 -7.95 -2.94 -19.21
C HIS A 27 -7.29 -3.40 -17.89
N PRO A 28 -8.01 -3.37 -16.75
CA PRO A 28 -7.45 -3.72 -15.45
C PRO A 28 -7.09 -5.20 -15.37
N GLU A 29 -5.94 -5.48 -14.75
CA GLU A 29 -5.42 -6.84 -14.53
C GLU A 29 -5.20 -7.06 -13.03
N LEU A 30 -5.55 -8.25 -12.53
CA LEU A 30 -5.43 -8.58 -11.11
C LEU A 30 -3.97 -8.82 -10.70
N PRO A 31 -3.68 -8.84 -9.39
CA PRO A 31 -2.36 -9.19 -8.86
C PRO A 31 -1.78 -10.45 -9.51
N TRP A 32 -0.54 -10.36 -9.99
CA TRP A 32 0.20 -11.38 -10.74
C TRP A 32 -0.33 -11.71 -12.15
N GLU A 33 -1.35 -10.98 -12.62
CA GLU A 33 -1.91 -11.11 -13.97
C GLU A 33 -1.59 -9.88 -14.86
N GLU A 34 -0.77 -8.93 -14.41
CA GLU A 34 -0.52 -7.62 -15.04
C GLU A 34 0.37 -7.71 -16.29
N VAL A 35 0.09 -8.67 -17.16
CA VAL A 35 0.90 -8.98 -18.36
C VAL A 35 0.80 -7.88 -19.40
N ARG A 36 -0.43 -7.42 -19.70
CA ARG A 36 -0.67 -6.32 -20.64
C ARG A 36 -0.11 -5.02 -20.10
N THR A 37 -0.36 -4.71 -18.83
CA THR A 37 0.11 -3.50 -18.16
C THR A 37 1.63 -3.44 -18.19
N THR A 38 2.31 -4.52 -17.79
CA THR A 38 3.78 -4.65 -17.89
C THR A 38 4.28 -4.40 -19.31
N LYS A 39 3.64 -5.01 -20.33
CA LYS A 39 4.00 -4.82 -21.73
C LYS A 39 3.80 -3.37 -22.18
N ARG A 40 2.70 -2.71 -21.78
CA ARG A 40 2.42 -1.31 -22.14
C ARG A 40 3.45 -0.35 -21.55
N ILE A 41 3.87 -0.58 -20.29
CA ILE A 41 4.94 0.19 -19.65
C ILE A 41 6.26 -0.03 -20.39
N ALA A 42 6.61 -1.27 -20.70
CA ALA A 42 7.84 -1.62 -21.44
C ALA A 42 7.90 -0.95 -22.82
N GLU A 43 6.79 -0.90 -23.54
CA GLU A 43 6.67 -0.19 -24.83
C GLU A 43 6.96 1.31 -24.69
N GLU A 44 6.41 1.95 -23.65
CA GLU A 44 6.66 3.39 -23.42
C GLU A 44 8.10 3.67 -22.99
N LEU A 45 8.69 2.86 -22.11
CA LEU A 45 10.09 2.96 -21.72
C LEU A 45 11.03 2.79 -22.93
N SER A 46 10.72 1.84 -23.82
CA SER A 46 11.46 1.64 -25.06
C SER A 46 11.39 2.85 -25.99
N LYS A 47 10.21 3.49 -26.12
CA LYS A 47 10.04 4.71 -26.93
C LYS A 47 10.85 5.89 -26.40
N ILE A 48 10.97 6.00 -25.08
CA ILE A 48 11.77 7.04 -24.41
C ILE A 48 13.28 6.74 -24.57
N GLY A 49 13.67 5.47 -24.65
CA GLY A 49 15.06 5.01 -24.67
C GLY A 49 15.61 4.68 -23.27
N ILE A 50 14.74 4.41 -22.29
CA ILE A 50 15.14 4.00 -20.94
C ILE A 50 15.38 2.48 -20.90
N GLU A 51 16.54 2.08 -20.39
CA GLU A 51 16.89 0.67 -20.18
C GLU A 51 16.03 0.07 -19.05
N TYR A 52 15.51 -1.12 -19.28
CA TYR A 52 14.69 -1.82 -18.29
C TYR A 52 14.91 -3.34 -18.36
N ARG A 53 14.51 -4.02 -17.30
CA ARG A 53 14.32 -5.46 -17.26
C ARG A 53 12.92 -5.79 -16.73
N LEU A 54 12.35 -6.86 -17.24
CA LEU A 54 11.12 -7.43 -16.72
C LEU A 54 11.42 -8.17 -15.40
N THR A 55 10.43 -8.22 -14.55
CA THR A 55 10.43 -9.06 -13.35
C THR A 55 9.43 -10.21 -13.52
N GLU A 56 9.59 -11.26 -12.73
CA GLU A 56 8.74 -12.44 -12.78
C GLU A 56 7.71 -12.42 -11.62
N PRO A 57 6.44 -12.74 -11.87
CA PRO A 57 5.84 -13.07 -13.18
C PRO A 57 5.50 -11.83 -14.01
N THR A 58 5.39 -10.64 -13.40
CA THR A 58 5.04 -9.35 -14.00
C THR A 58 5.83 -8.22 -13.33
N GLY A 59 5.73 -6.99 -13.85
CA GLY A 59 6.43 -5.82 -13.31
C GLY A 59 7.72 -5.45 -14.05
N ILE A 60 8.29 -4.30 -13.70
CA ILE A 60 9.47 -3.75 -14.39
C ILE A 60 10.38 -3.04 -13.39
N ILE A 61 11.67 -3.23 -13.57
CA ILE A 61 12.73 -2.38 -12.99
C ILE A 61 13.45 -1.70 -14.14
N ALA A 62 13.48 -0.36 -14.12
CA ALA A 62 14.16 0.45 -15.12
C ALA A 62 15.15 1.41 -14.46
N GLU A 63 16.08 1.95 -15.22
CA GLU A 63 17.08 2.89 -14.69
C GLU A 63 17.38 4.01 -15.67
N ILE A 64 17.34 5.23 -15.17
CA ILE A 64 17.85 6.42 -15.85
C ILE A 64 19.24 6.69 -15.29
N LYS A 65 20.27 6.47 -16.10
CA LYS A 65 21.65 6.81 -15.76
C LYS A 65 21.86 8.32 -15.96
N GLY A 66 22.29 8.98 -14.89
CA GLY A 66 22.63 10.40 -14.95
C GLY A 66 23.97 10.68 -15.59
N GLY A 67 24.17 11.89 -16.09
CA GLY A 67 25.41 12.32 -16.73
C GLY A 67 26.59 12.55 -15.76
N LYS A 68 26.34 12.54 -14.45
CA LYS A 68 27.34 12.79 -13.41
C LYS A 68 27.28 11.68 -12.36
N PRO A 69 28.42 11.24 -11.78
CA PRO A 69 28.41 10.25 -10.71
C PRO A 69 27.66 10.76 -9.48
N GLY A 70 26.98 9.86 -8.76
CA GLY A 70 26.25 10.19 -7.55
C GLY A 70 25.47 9.00 -7.02
N LYS A 71 24.50 9.27 -6.16
CA LYS A 71 23.60 8.32 -5.51
C LYS A 71 22.55 7.76 -6.47
N THR A 72 21.85 6.74 -6.03
CA THR A 72 20.67 6.22 -6.75
C THR A 72 19.41 6.43 -5.90
N VAL A 73 18.42 7.11 -6.46
CA VAL A 73 17.08 7.22 -5.86
C VAL A 73 16.09 6.34 -6.62
N ALA A 74 15.29 5.57 -5.89
CA ALA A 74 14.20 4.79 -6.48
C ALA A 74 12.86 5.54 -6.39
N LEU A 75 12.07 5.43 -7.46
CA LEU A 75 10.69 5.89 -7.52
C LEU A 75 9.80 4.68 -7.79
N ARG A 76 8.74 4.50 -6.99
CA ARG A 76 7.86 3.34 -7.08
C ARG A 76 6.43 3.73 -7.43
N ALA A 77 5.84 2.99 -8.34
CA ALA A 77 4.39 2.91 -8.56
C ALA A 77 3.94 1.45 -8.64
N ASP A 78 2.80 1.16 -8.04
CA ASP A 78 2.08 -0.10 -8.20
C ASP A 78 1.33 -0.14 -9.54
N ILE A 79 0.94 -1.35 -10.02
CA ILE A 79 0.36 -1.52 -11.35
C ILE A 79 -0.86 -2.45 -11.41
N ASP A 80 -1.23 -3.11 -10.32
CA ASP A 80 -2.32 -4.07 -10.24
C ASP A 80 -3.69 -3.42 -10.02
N ALA A 81 -4.75 -4.19 -10.25
CA ALA A 81 -6.15 -3.81 -10.08
C ALA A 81 -6.88 -4.79 -9.16
N LEU A 82 -8.14 -4.50 -8.88
CA LEU A 82 -8.99 -5.21 -7.93
C LEU A 82 -10.13 -5.99 -8.60
N PRO A 83 -10.60 -7.10 -7.96
CA PRO A 83 -11.79 -7.83 -8.40
C PRO A 83 -13.08 -7.09 -7.99
N VAL A 84 -13.26 -5.88 -8.50
CA VAL A 84 -14.37 -4.99 -8.22
C VAL A 84 -15.17 -4.74 -9.50
N LEU A 85 -16.51 -4.81 -9.41
CA LEU A 85 -17.38 -4.43 -10.52
C LEU A 85 -17.47 -2.91 -10.62
N GLU A 86 -17.03 -2.36 -11.73
CA GLU A 86 -17.13 -0.93 -11.97
C GLU A 86 -18.55 -0.47 -12.27
N LEU A 87 -18.99 0.58 -11.57
CA LEU A 87 -20.34 1.17 -11.64
C LEU A 87 -20.37 2.54 -12.34
N ASN A 88 -19.28 2.98 -12.95
CA ASN A 88 -19.16 4.28 -13.61
C ASN A 88 -19.61 4.19 -15.09
N ASP A 89 -20.88 3.94 -15.34
CA ASP A 89 -21.41 3.70 -16.71
C ASP A 89 -21.24 4.88 -17.68
N ALA A 90 -21.04 6.08 -17.16
CA ALA A 90 -20.89 7.29 -17.96
C ALA A 90 -19.45 7.54 -18.47
N LEU A 91 -18.46 6.78 -17.99
CA LEU A 91 -17.07 6.95 -18.41
C LEU A 91 -16.81 6.25 -19.75
N ASP A 92 -16.22 6.98 -20.67
CA ASP A 92 -15.79 6.48 -21.99
C ASP A 92 -14.59 5.53 -21.92
N TYR A 93 -13.89 5.51 -20.77
CA TYR A 93 -12.75 4.63 -20.44
C TYR A 93 -13.07 3.61 -19.34
N LYS A 94 -14.37 3.34 -19.07
CA LYS A 94 -14.80 2.29 -18.14
C LYS A 94 -14.12 0.96 -18.45
N SER A 95 -13.86 0.17 -17.40
CA SER A 95 -13.28 -1.17 -17.52
C SER A 95 -14.02 -2.05 -18.54
N GLN A 96 -13.26 -2.63 -19.46
CA GLN A 96 -13.73 -3.62 -20.43
C GLN A 96 -13.60 -5.05 -19.89
N ASN A 97 -12.94 -5.25 -18.76
CA ASN A 97 -12.75 -6.52 -18.07
C ASN A 97 -13.79 -6.67 -16.95
N GLN A 98 -14.93 -7.32 -17.25
CA GLN A 98 -16.02 -7.46 -16.30
C GLN A 98 -15.57 -7.99 -14.94
N GLY A 99 -15.95 -7.31 -13.86
CA GLY A 99 -15.60 -7.67 -12.48
C GLY A 99 -14.17 -7.32 -12.07
N LYS A 100 -13.42 -6.57 -12.90
CA LYS A 100 -12.11 -6.03 -12.56
C LYS A 100 -12.12 -4.51 -12.74
N MET A 101 -11.45 -3.77 -11.85
CA MET A 101 -11.41 -2.31 -11.88
C MET A 101 -10.14 -1.79 -11.20
N HIS A 102 -9.53 -0.74 -11.74
CA HIS A 102 -8.56 0.06 -10.99
C HIS A 102 -9.28 0.92 -9.93
N ALA A 103 -9.72 0.29 -8.85
CA ALA A 103 -10.49 0.92 -7.78
C ALA A 103 -9.60 1.48 -6.64
N CYS A 104 -8.26 1.47 -6.83
CA CYS A 104 -7.29 2.06 -5.91
C CYS A 104 -6.42 3.14 -6.55
N GLY A 105 -6.46 3.31 -7.88
CA GLY A 105 -5.77 4.39 -8.58
C GLY A 105 -4.36 4.03 -9.09
N HIS A 106 -4.00 2.75 -9.12
CA HIS A 106 -2.68 2.28 -9.58
C HIS A 106 -2.43 2.58 -11.08
N ASP A 107 -3.48 2.69 -11.89
CA ASP A 107 -3.43 3.21 -13.25
C ASP A 107 -2.89 4.64 -13.31
N ALA A 108 -3.28 5.49 -12.35
CA ALA A 108 -2.75 6.85 -12.22
C ALA A 108 -1.30 6.84 -11.69
N HIS A 109 -0.99 6.03 -10.66
CA HIS A 109 0.38 5.93 -10.13
C HIS A 109 1.37 5.54 -11.22
N THR A 110 1.05 4.49 -11.98
CA THR A 110 1.83 4.02 -13.15
C THR A 110 2.05 5.15 -14.15
N SER A 111 0.98 5.87 -14.51
CA SER A 111 1.03 6.92 -15.53
C SER A 111 1.82 8.15 -15.05
N MET A 112 1.69 8.51 -13.78
CA MET A 112 2.46 9.60 -13.16
C MET A 112 3.95 9.25 -13.13
N LEU A 113 4.34 8.05 -12.70
CA LEU A 113 5.75 7.64 -12.68
C LEU A 113 6.35 7.57 -14.08
N LEU A 114 5.61 7.05 -15.07
CA LEU A 114 6.08 7.01 -16.45
C LEU A 114 6.29 8.42 -17.03
N THR A 115 5.42 9.37 -16.67
CA THR A 115 5.55 10.76 -17.10
C THR A 115 6.72 11.46 -16.41
N ALA A 116 6.93 11.20 -15.12
CA ALA A 116 8.10 11.66 -14.40
C ALA A 116 9.40 11.11 -15.03
N ALA A 117 9.39 9.84 -15.46
CA ALA A 117 10.51 9.21 -16.15
C ALA A 117 10.84 9.91 -17.47
N LYS A 118 9.82 10.30 -18.26
CA LYS A 118 10.02 11.11 -19.49
C LYS A 118 10.72 12.43 -19.17
N ALA A 119 10.23 13.17 -18.18
CA ALA A 119 10.80 14.45 -17.78
C ALA A 119 12.24 14.33 -17.25
N LEU A 120 12.52 13.32 -16.43
CA LEU A 120 13.86 13.05 -15.90
C LEU A 120 14.83 12.61 -17.00
N TYR A 121 14.38 11.81 -17.96
CA TYR A 121 15.21 11.38 -19.08
C TYR A 121 15.59 12.55 -20.01
N GLU A 122 14.70 13.54 -20.20
CA GLU A 122 15.00 14.76 -20.98
C GLU A 122 16.17 15.58 -20.37
N ILE A 123 16.35 15.52 -19.03
CA ILE A 123 17.39 16.24 -18.30
C ILE A 123 18.51 15.35 -17.73
N ARG A 124 18.59 14.07 -18.15
CA ARG A 124 19.48 13.07 -17.53
C ARG A 124 20.95 13.48 -17.47
N GLU A 125 21.43 14.25 -18.46
CA GLU A 125 22.83 14.73 -18.49
C GLU A 125 23.18 15.66 -17.30
N ASP A 126 22.15 16.28 -16.69
CA ASP A 126 22.31 17.15 -15.53
C ASP A 126 22.16 16.43 -14.19
N LEU A 127 21.64 15.18 -14.18
CA LEU A 127 21.47 14.39 -12.95
C LEU A 127 22.83 13.97 -12.35
N LYS A 128 22.95 14.17 -11.05
CA LYS A 128 24.07 13.64 -10.23
C LYS A 128 23.70 12.28 -9.67
N GLY A 129 23.98 11.20 -10.39
CA GLY A 129 23.59 9.83 -10.01
C GLY A 129 22.43 9.31 -10.83
N ASN A 130 21.77 8.26 -10.35
CA ASN A 130 20.79 7.52 -11.13
C ASN A 130 19.40 7.58 -10.53
N VAL A 131 18.38 7.35 -11.39
CA VAL A 131 16.99 7.18 -10.95
C VAL A 131 16.54 5.77 -11.32
N ARG A 132 16.25 4.96 -10.30
CA ARG A 132 15.62 3.64 -10.43
C ARG A 132 14.11 3.82 -10.50
N LEU A 133 13.47 3.19 -11.49
CA LEU A 133 12.01 3.19 -11.64
C LEU A 133 11.51 1.78 -11.31
N ILE A 134 10.55 1.68 -10.40
CA ILE A 134 9.95 0.43 -9.96
C ILE A 134 8.46 0.46 -10.30
N PHE A 135 8.06 -0.34 -11.30
CA PHE A 135 6.65 -0.59 -11.62
C PHE A 135 6.28 -1.94 -11.02
N GLN A 136 5.64 -1.89 -9.87
CA GLN A 136 5.45 -3.02 -8.96
C GLN A 136 4.09 -3.69 -9.16
N PRO A 137 4.02 -5.01 -9.40
CA PRO A 137 2.78 -5.78 -9.40
C PRO A 137 2.31 -6.11 -7.98
N ALA A 138 1.08 -6.62 -7.86
CA ALA A 138 0.55 -7.35 -6.71
C ALA A 138 0.66 -6.63 -5.36
N GLU A 139 0.41 -5.32 -5.33
CA GLU A 139 0.31 -4.53 -4.10
C GLU A 139 -0.89 -4.98 -3.26
N GLU A 140 -2.07 -5.14 -3.88
CA GLU A 140 -3.36 -5.42 -3.26
C GLU A 140 -3.45 -6.75 -2.49
N ILE A 141 -2.44 -7.61 -2.67
CA ILE A 141 -2.27 -8.84 -1.90
C ILE A 141 -1.01 -8.82 -1.03
N ALA A 142 -0.36 -7.65 -0.90
CA ALA A 142 0.82 -7.41 -0.08
C ALA A 142 2.01 -8.35 -0.38
N GLN A 143 2.22 -8.70 -1.64
CA GLN A 143 3.27 -9.64 -2.05
C GLN A 143 4.28 -9.05 -3.03
N GLY A 144 3.85 -8.04 -3.81
CA GLY A 144 4.63 -7.51 -4.92
C GLY A 144 5.94 -6.88 -4.50
N ALA A 145 5.94 -6.00 -3.50
CA ALA A 145 7.15 -5.32 -3.05
C ALA A 145 8.23 -6.29 -2.57
N ARG A 146 7.85 -7.33 -1.80
CA ARG A 146 8.82 -8.38 -1.37
C ARG A 146 9.45 -9.10 -2.54
N GLU A 147 8.66 -9.41 -3.56
CA GLU A 147 9.16 -10.09 -4.75
C GLU A 147 10.06 -9.16 -5.58
N MET A 148 9.69 -7.89 -5.73
CA MET A 148 10.54 -6.88 -6.39
C MET A 148 11.87 -6.69 -5.67
N VAL A 149 11.88 -6.66 -4.33
CA VAL A 149 13.11 -6.58 -3.51
C VAL A 149 14.00 -7.80 -3.76
N LYS A 150 13.45 -9.03 -3.73
CA LYS A 150 14.20 -10.26 -4.04
C LYS A 150 14.80 -10.24 -5.45
N GLN A 151 14.12 -9.60 -6.39
CA GLN A 151 14.60 -9.44 -7.75
C GLN A 151 15.49 -8.21 -7.93
N GLY A 152 15.98 -7.59 -6.85
CA GLY A 152 17.00 -6.55 -6.87
C GLY A 152 16.48 -5.14 -7.19
N ALA A 153 15.20 -4.84 -6.89
CA ALA A 153 14.64 -3.51 -7.13
C ALA A 153 15.35 -2.40 -6.36
N ILE A 154 15.90 -2.72 -5.19
CA ILE A 154 16.60 -1.77 -4.31
C ILE A 154 18.11 -2.02 -4.21
N ASP A 155 18.67 -2.87 -5.07
CA ASP A 155 20.12 -3.10 -5.08
C ASP A 155 20.87 -1.82 -5.44
N ASN A 156 21.79 -1.39 -4.56
CA ASN A 156 22.55 -0.14 -4.70
C ASN A 156 21.66 1.12 -4.80
N VAL A 157 20.49 1.11 -4.15
CA VAL A 157 19.61 2.26 -4.00
C VAL A 157 19.86 2.92 -2.64
N ASP A 158 20.01 4.24 -2.63
CA ASP A 158 20.30 5.02 -1.43
C ASP A 158 19.03 5.60 -0.78
N ASN A 159 17.96 5.77 -1.54
CA ASN A 159 16.70 6.31 -1.06
C ASN A 159 15.53 5.84 -1.95
N VAL A 160 14.33 5.73 -1.40
CA VAL A 160 13.14 5.36 -2.15
C VAL A 160 11.98 6.31 -1.86
N PHE A 161 11.27 6.70 -2.91
CA PHE A 161 10.07 7.52 -2.84
C PHE A 161 8.91 6.84 -3.57
N GLY A 162 7.75 6.83 -2.91
CA GLY A 162 6.48 6.40 -3.47
C GLY A 162 5.36 7.37 -3.09
N MET A 163 4.22 7.26 -3.76
CA MET A 163 3.02 7.97 -3.36
C MET A 163 1.77 7.18 -3.73
N HIS A 164 0.69 7.47 -3.01
CA HIS A 164 -0.64 6.97 -3.30
C HIS A 164 -1.61 8.12 -3.54
N ILE A 165 -2.45 8.01 -4.56
CA ILE A 165 -3.54 8.95 -4.78
C ILE A 165 -4.62 8.73 -3.71
N TRP A 166 -5.25 9.80 -3.19
CA TRP A 166 -6.14 9.67 -2.03
C TRP A 166 -7.45 10.40 -2.25
N SER A 167 -8.54 9.66 -2.43
CA SER A 167 -9.84 10.21 -2.84
C SER A 167 -10.54 11.07 -1.79
N THR A 168 -10.20 10.90 -0.50
CA THR A 168 -10.77 11.70 0.59
C THR A 168 -10.01 13.00 0.85
N THR A 169 -8.80 13.14 0.28
CA THR A 169 -8.00 14.36 0.32
C THR A 169 -8.35 15.24 -0.88
N PRO A 170 -8.57 16.56 -0.69
CA PRO A 170 -8.89 17.46 -1.78
C PRO A 170 -7.82 17.45 -2.89
N SER A 171 -8.28 17.47 -4.15
CA SER A 171 -7.42 17.50 -5.34
C SER A 171 -6.40 18.64 -5.26
N GLY A 172 -5.14 18.33 -5.58
CA GLY A 172 -4.02 19.27 -5.52
C GLY A 172 -3.37 19.45 -4.15
N LYS A 173 -3.89 18.80 -3.09
CA LYS A 173 -3.22 18.73 -1.79
C LYS A 173 -2.32 17.51 -1.74
N VAL A 174 -1.21 17.61 -1.02
CA VAL A 174 -0.25 16.52 -0.83
C VAL A 174 0.15 16.43 0.63
N SER A 175 0.18 15.21 1.16
CA SER A 175 0.67 14.93 2.52
C SER A 175 1.89 14.03 2.46
N CYS A 176 2.92 14.37 3.22
CA CYS A 176 4.08 13.51 3.47
C CYS A 176 4.54 13.72 4.92
N ASN A 177 3.88 13.05 5.85
CA ASN A 177 4.20 13.17 7.27
C ASN A 177 5.55 12.51 7.59
N VAL A 178 6.25 13.01 8.58
CA VAL A 178 7.36 12.30 9.23
C VAL A 178 6.79 11.17 10.10
N GLY A 179 7.41 10.00 10.09
CA GLY A 179 6.98 8.87 10.91
C GLY A 179 5.86 8.04 10.27
N GLY A 180 5.01 7.43 11.11
CA GLY A 180 4.01 6.46 10.67
C GLY A 180 2.95 7.03 9.72
N THR A 181 2.74 6.36 8.58
CA THR A 181 1.73 6.71 7.57
C THR A 181 0.71 5.60 7.40
N PHE A 182 1.15 4.34 7.24
CA PHE A 182 0.31 3.15 7.18
C PHE A 182 0.69 2.17 8.29
N ALA A 183 -0.30 1.46 8.84
CA ALA A 183 -0.06 0.43 9.84
C ALA A 183 0.45 -0.88 9.20
N SER A 184 1.07 -1.73 10.01
CA SER A 184 1.26 -3.13 9.66
C SER A 184 -0.09 -3.85 9.51
N ALA A 185 -0.13 -4.89 8.69
CA ALA A 185 -1.35 -5.65 8.44
C ALA A 185 -1.09 -7.15 8.55
N ASP A 186 -1.61 -7.78 9.61
CA ASP A 186 -1.43 -9.20 9.89
C ASP A 186 -2.75 -9.96 9.87
N LEU A 187 -2.66 -11.23 9.51
CA LEU A 187 -3.76 -12.20 9.59
C LEU A 187 -3.60 -13.06 10.86
N LEU A 188 -4.70 -13.21 11.57
CA LEU A 188 -4.81 -14.05 12.76
C LEU A 188 -5.86 -15.13 12.53
N VAL A 189 -5.49 -16.40 12.71
CA VAL A 189 -6.44 -17.51 12.79
C VAL A 189 -6.26 -18.21 14.12
N VAL A 190 -7.35 -18.33 14.90
CA VAL A 190 -7.35 -19.05 16.16
C VAL A 190 -8.36 -20.21 16.08
N LYS A 191 -7.88 -21.42 16.37
CA LYS A 191 -8.70 -22.61 16.38
C LYS A 191 -8.80 -23.15 17.80
N PHE A 192 -10.02 -23.36 18.27
CA PHE A 192 -10.27 -24.03 19.54
C PHE A 192 -10.85 -25.42 19.31
N LYS A 193 -10.36 -26.40 20.05
CA LYS A 193 -10.89 -27.75 20.03
C LYS A 193 -11.31 -28.18 21.47
N GLY A 194 -12.58 -28.41 21.60
CA GLY A 194 -13.21 -28.96 22.81
C GLY A 194 -13.61 -30.43 22.64
N ARG A 195 -14.77 -30.77 23.17
CA ARG A 195 -15.42 -32.08 23.04
C ARG A 195 -16.92 -31.88 22.88
N GLY A 196 -17.43 -32.17 21.67
CA GLY A 196 -18.82 -32.06 21.35
C GLY A 196 -19.72 -33.08 22.06
N GLY A 197 -21.03 -32.86 21.98
CA GLY A 197 -22.02 -33.78 22.57
C GLY A 197 -23.44 -33.27 22.50
N HIS A 198 -24.32 -33.91 23.25
CA HIS A 198 -25.75 -33.56 23.23
C HIS A 198 -25.98 -32.23 23.97
N GLY A 199 -26.73 -31.30 23.32
CA GLY A 199 -26.96 -29.95 23.84
C GLY A 199 -27.60 -29.87 25.24
N SER A 200 -28.24 -30.95 25.74
CA SER A 200 -28.80 -31.02 27.08
C SER A 200 -27.88 -31.65 28.13
N MET A 201 -26.65 -32.05 27.75
CA MET A 201 -25.67 -32.68 28.62
C MET A 201 -24.31 -31.93 28.61
N PRO A 202 -24.29 -30.60 28.91
CA PRO A 202 -23.08 -29.80 28.84
C PRO A 202 -21.96 -30.30 29.78
N GLU A 203 -22.29 -30.90 30.92
CA GLU A 203 -21.33 -31.43 31.89
C GLU A 203 -20.49 -32.58 31.34
N ALA A 204 -20.94 -33.24 30.26
CA ALA A 204 -20.20 -34.32 29.61
C ALA A 204 -19.32 -33.84 28.44
N THR A 205 -19.25 -32.52 28.21
CA THR A 205 -18.64 -31.91 27.03
C THR A 205 -17.63 -30.83 27.39
N VAL A 206 -16.95 -30.28 26.37
CA VAL A 206 -16.16 -29.04 26.43
C VAL A 206 -16.61 -28.18 25.27
N ASP A 207 -17.36 -27.12 25.54
CA ASP A 207 -18.03 -26.33 24.54
C ASP A 207 -17.10 -25.30 23.89
N ALA A 208 -16.70 -25.54 22.63
CA ALA A 208 -15.85 -24.65 21.86
C ALA A 208 -16.51 -23.29 21.61
N ALA A 209 -17.85 -23.18 21.61
CA ALA A 209 -18.55 -21.89 21.45
C ALA A 209 -18.32 -20.99 22.67
N VAL A 210 -18.37 -21.56 23.87
CA VAL A 210 -18.08 -20.83 25.14
C VAL A 210 -16.63 -20.39 25.19
N VAL A 211 -15.69 -21.28 24.83
CA VAL A 211 -14.25 -20.97 24.77
C VAL A 211 -13.97 -19.83 23.82
N ALA A 212 -14.47 -19.91 22.58
CA ALA A 212 -14.26 -18.89 21.56
C ALA A 212 -14.85 -17.51 21.95
N SER A 213 -16.07 -17.51 22.51
CA SER A 213 -16.72 -16.28 23.00
C SER A 213 -15.93 -15.64 24.16
N SER A 214 -15.46 -16.46 25.12
CA SER A 214 -14.61 -15.99 26.22
C SER A 214 -13.29 -15.42 25.72
N PHE A 215 -12.65 -16.07 24.74
CA PHE A 215 -11.43 -15.57 24.13
C PHE A 215 -11.63 -14.20 23.47
N VAL A 216 -12.68 -14.03 22.65
CA VAL A 216 -12.96 -12.75 21.96
C VAL A 216 -13.14 -11.60 22.97
N MET A 217 -13.84 -11.86 24.08
CA MET A 217 -14.02 -10.87 25.15
C MET A 217 -12.71 -10.55 25.87
N ASN A 218 -11.95 -11.57 26.25
CA ASN A 218 -10.68 -11.41 26.96
C ASN A 218 -9.62 -10.76 26.09
N LEU A 219 -9.61 -11.05 24.79
CA LEU A 219 -8.66 -10.50 23.81
C LEU A 219 -8.67 -8.95 23.79
N GLN A 220 -9.79 -8.33 24.11
CA GLN A 220 -9.90 -6.86 24.18
C GLN A 220 -8.93 -6.25 25.22
N ALA A 221 -8.52 -7.02 26.23
CA ALA A 221 -7.58 -6.57 27.25
C ALA A 221 -6.15 -6.39 26.68
N VAL A 222 -5.79 -7.07 25.62
CA VAL A 222 -4.49 -6.90 24.95
C VAL A 222 -4.31 -5.44 24.52
N ILE A 223 -5.34 -4.85 23.92
CA ILE A 223 -5.31 -3.44 23.51
C ILE A 223 -5.55 -2.51 24.69
N SER A 224 -6.58 -2.79 25.49
CA SER A 224 -7.03 -1.85 26.52
C SER A 224 -6.20 -1.87 27.81
N ARG A 225 -5.39 -2.89 28.06
CA ARG A 225 -4.61 -3.07 29.32
C ARG A 225 -3.13 -3.37 29.12
N GLU A 226 -2.71 -3.89 27.95
CA GLU A 226 -1.33 -4.30 27.72
C GLU A 226 -0.64 -3.47 26.64
N THR A 227 -1.40 -2.65 25.88
CA THR A 227 -0.86 -1.70 24.90
C THR A 227 -0.91 -0.28 25.49
N SER A 228 0.13 0.50 25.30
CA SER A 228 0.19 1.88 25.76
C SER A 228 -0.95 2.70 25.11
N ALA A 229 -1.61 3.56 25.87
CA ALA A 229 -2.62 4.47 25.33
C ALA A 229 -2.07 5.49 24.31
N LEU A 230 -0.74 5.64 24.23
CA LEU A 230 -0.05 6.46 23.23
C LEU A 230 0.31 5.71 21.96
N GLU A 231 0.10 4.39 21.93
CA GLU A 231 0.35 3.53 20.78
C GLU A 231 -0.97 3.17 20.08
N SER A 232 -1.02 3.37 18.77
CA SER A 232 -2.19 2.99 17.97
C SER A 232 -2.06 1.53 17.55
N ALA A 233 -2.99 0.69 18.00
CA ALA A 233 -3.08 -0.70 17.61
C ALA A 233 -4.53 -1.19 17.54
N VAL A 234 -4.79 -2.16 16.69
CA VAL A 234 -6.10 -2.80 16.50
C VAL A 234 -5.93 -4.31 16.49
N VAL A 235 -6.78 -5.02 17.24
CA VAL A 235 -6.98 -6.46 17.12
C VAL A 235 -8.47 -6.70 16.94
N SER A 236 -8.86 -7.29 15.81
CA SER A 236 -10.27 -7.56 15.51
C SER A 236 -10.46 -8.99 15.06
N ILE A 237 -11.49 -9.64 15.58
CA ILE A 237 -12.00 -10.91 15.06
C ILE A 237 -13.17 -10.56 14.13
N GLY A 238 -13.00 -10.81 12.84
CA GLY A 238 -13.99 -10.48 11.81
C GLY A 238 -14.93 -11.63 11.47
N LYS A 239 -14.52 -12.89 11.78
CA LYS A 239 -15.31 -14.07 11.46
C LYS A 239 -15.16 -15.13 12.56
N MET A 240 -16.26 -15.83 12.85
CA MET A 240 -16.31 -16.98 13.75
C MET A 240 -17.14 -18.09 13.12
N ASP A 241 -16.54 -19.26 12.91
CA ASP A 241 -17.21 -20.49 12.50
C ASP A 241 -17.27 -21.46 13.68
N VAL A 242 -18.44 -21.70 14.23
CA VAL A 242 -18.61 -22.46 15.50
C VAL A 242 -19.79 -23.40 15.42
N GLY A 243 -19.53 -24.68 15.70
CA GLY A 243 -20.57 -25.70 15.80
C GLY A 243 -21.23 -26.05 14.47
N THR A 244 -22.26 -26.92 14.51
CA THR A 244 -22.92 -27.42 13.30
C THR A 244 -24.45 -27.41 13.37
N ARG A 245 -25.01 -27.49 14.60
CA ARG A 245 -26.47 -27.60 14.80
C ARG A 245 -26.86 -27.09 16.20
N PHE A 246 -28.07 -26.53 16.31
CA PHE A 246 -28.60 -25.87 17.50
C PHE A 246 -28.64 -26.74 18.75
N ASN A 247 -28.73 -28.09 18.65
CA ASN A 247 -28.84 -29.04 19.74
C ASN A 247 -27.59 -29.94 19.91
N VAL A 248 -26.46 -29.53 19.32
CA VAL A 248 -25.17 -30.21 19.42
C VAL A 248 -24.15 -29.22 19.98
N ILE A 249 -23.52 -29.56 21.11
CA ILE A 249 -22.41 -28.75 21.66
C ILE A 249 -21.27 -28.73 20.67
N ALA A 250 -20.75 -27.53 20.41
CA ALA A 250 -19.66 -27.31 19.46
C ALA A 250 -18.36 -27.98 19.93
N GLU A 251 -17.78 -28.83 19.08
CA GLU A 251 -16.45 -29.39 19.31
C GLU A 251 -15.34 -28.47 18.82
N ASN A 252 -15.58 -27.74 17.72
CA ASN A 252 -14.59 -26.91 17.10
C ASN A 252 -15.12 -25.47 16.93
N ALA A 253 -14.19 -24.54 17.06
CA ALA A 253 -14.39 -23.12 16.69
C ALA A 253 -13.16 -22.62 15.93
N VAL A 254 -13.38 -21.88 14.84
CA VAL A 254 -12.34 -21.21 14.06
C VAL A 254 -12.67 -19.73 14.00
N LEU A 255 -11.70 -18.90 14.36
CA LEU A 255 -11.82 -17.45 14.39
C LEU A 255 -10.79 -16.85 13.45
N ASP A 256 -11.25 -16.03 12.51
CA ASP A 256 -10.38 -15.25 11.61
C ASP A 256 -10.37 -13.79 12.05
N GLY A 257 -9.19 -13.21 12.14
CA GLY A 257 -8.99 -11.86 12.63
C GLY A 257 -7.84 -11.13 11.96
N THR A 258 -7.65 -9.89 12.36
CA THR A 258 -6.58 -9.04 11.86
C THR A 258 -5.94 -8.24 12.98
N VAL A 259 -4.64 -7.96 12.82
CA VAL A 259 -3.87 -7.10 13.73
C VAL A 259 -3.28 -5.94 12.92
N ARG A 260 -3.32 -4.73 13.50
CA ARG A 260 -2.76 -3.50 12.94
C ARG A 260 -1.98 -2.77 14.02
N CYS A 261 -0.79 -2.27 13.71
CA CYS A 261 -0.02 -1.37 14.57
C CYS A 261 1.04 -0.59 13.78
N PHE A 262 1.67 0.40 14.41
CA PHE A 262 2.70 1.23 13.77
C PHE A 262 4.12 0.92 14.25
N ASN A 263 4.27 0.07 15.27
CA ASN A 263 5.55 -0.22 15.90
C ASN A 263 5.79 -1.73 15.94
N ILE A 264 6.98 -2.18 15.53
CA ILE A 264 7.32 -3.61 15.44
C ILE A 264 7.35 -4.27 16.82
N GLU A 265 7.86 -3.58 17.85
CA GLU A 265 7.89 -4.11 19.21
C GLU A 265 6.48 -4.30 19.78
N THR A 266 5.56 -3.38 19.46
CA THR A 266 4.14 -3.52 19.81
C THR A 266 3.49 -4.67 19.07
N ARG A 267 3.82 -4.87 17.79
CA ARG A 267 3.37 -6.01 16.98
C ARG A 267 3.74 -7.33 17.62
N ASP A 268 5.01 -7.49 18.01
CA ASP A 268 5.52 -8.73 18.65
C ASP A 268 4.88 -8.97 20.02
N ARG A 269 4.69 -7.92 20.83
CA ARG A 269 3.98 -8.00 22.11
C ARG A 269 2.54 -8.44 21.94
N ILE A 270 1.83 -7.91 20.94
CA ILE A 270 0.44 -8.27 20.65
C ILE A 270 0.34 -9.73 20.21
N GLU A 271 1.22 -10.20 19.33
CA GLU A 271 1.24 -11.62 18.94
C GLU A 271 1.45 -12.54 20.15
N ALA A 272 2.47 -12.25 20.97
CA ALA A 272 2.75 -13.01 22.17
C ALA A 272 1.56 -13.03 23.16
N ALA A 273 0.88 -11.88 23.30
CA ALA A 273 -0.32 -11.78 24.13
C ALA A 273 -1.48 -12.61 23.55
N ILE A 274 -1.74 -12.54 22.26
CA ILE A 274 -2.79 -13.33 21.58
C ILE A 274 -2.57 -14.82 21.85
N ARG A 275 -1.36 -15.34 21.68
CA ARG A 275 -1.03 -16.75 21.95
C ARG A 275 -1.30 -17.12 23.40
N ARG A 276 -0.85 -16.30 24.34
CA ARG A 276 -1.07 -16.48 25.78
C ARG A 276 -2.57 -16.49 26.11
N TYR A 277 -3.34 -15.52 25.62
CA TYR A 277 -4.79 -15.47 25.85
C TYR A 277 -5.52 -16.68 25.26
N ALA A 278 -5.16 -17.14 24.09
CA ALA A 278 -5.77 -18.30 23.46
C ALA A 278 -5.49 -19.58 24.28
N GLU A 279 -4.24 -19.81 24.67
CA GLU A 279 -3.82 -20.98 25.46
C GLU A 279 -4.51 -21.03 26.84
N HIS A 280 -4.44 -19.90 27.57
CA HIS A 280 -5.02 -19.87 28.92
C HIS A 280 -6.55 -19.90 28.92
N THR A 281 -7.19 -19.25 27.92
CA THR A 281 -8.65 -19.35 27.77
C THR A 281 -9.06 -20.79 27.45
N ALA A 282 -8.39 -21.46 26.54
CA ALA A 282 -8.66 -22.88 26.27
C ALA A 282 -8.48 -23.77 27.51
N ALA A 283 -7.36 -23.60 28.22
CA ALA A 283 -7.06 -24.36 29.42
C ALA A 283 -8.10 -24.17 30.54
N MET A 284 -8.64 -22.94 30.69
CA MET A 284 -9.69 -22.65 31.69
C MET A 284 -10.93 -23.54 31.53
N TYR A 285 -11.26 -23.92 30.29
CA TYR A 285 -12.41 -24.75 29.97
C TYR A 285 -12.06 -26.23 29.69
N GLY A 286 -10.79 -26.60 29.75
CA GLY A 286 -10.34 -27.95 29.37
C GLY A 286 -10.29 -28.22 27.88
N ALA A 287 -10.22 -27.17 27.06
CA ALA A 287 -10.03 -27.21 25.62
C ALA A 287 -8.55 -27.07 25.25
N THR A 288 -8.25 -27.13 23.94
CA THR A 288 -6.96 -26.76 23.35
C THR A 288 -7.09 -25.63 22.35
N ALA A 289 -6.01 -24.87 22.14
CA ALA A 289 -5.94 -23.80 21.17
C ALA A 289 -4.76 -23.98 20.20
N GLU A 290 -4.96 -23.62 18.94
CA GLU A 290 -3.93 -23.44 17.93
C GLU A 290 -4.02 -22.00 17.41
N VAL A 291 -2.89 -21.27 17.41
CA VAL A 291 -2.81 -19.90 16.87
C VAL A 291 -1.90 -19.88 15.64
N ILE A 292 -2.46 -19.51 14.50
CA ILE A 292 -1.74 -19.26 13.25
C ILE A 292 -1.71 -17.76 13.07
N TYR A 293 -0.53 -17.18 13.18
CA TYR A 293 -0.29 -15.76 12.97
C TYR A 293 0.56 -15.59 11.72
N THR A 294 0.04 -14.86 10.75
CA THR A 294 0.72 -14.60 9.47
C THR A 294 1.08 -13.14 9.37
N TYR A 295 2.36 -12.85 9.38
CA TYR A 295 2.88 -11.50 9.15
C TYR A 295 2.63 -11.08 7.71
N GLY A 296 1.89 -9.99 7.54
CA GLY A 296 1.64 -9.35 6.25
C GLY A 296 2.58 -8.17 6.01
N THR A 297 2.04 -6.98 5.73
CA THR A 297 2.86 -5.76 5.53
C THR A 297 3.49 -5.27 6.82
N LEU A 298 4.64 -4.63 6.70
CA LEU A 298 5.21 -3.81 7.78
C LEU A 298 4.48 -2.46 7.83
N SER A 299 4.75 -1.66 8.86
CA SER A 299 4.29 -0.28 8.91
C SER A 299 5.09 0.59 7.94
N VAL A 300 4.42 1.48 7.23
CA VAL A 300 5.11 2.53 6.45
C VAL A 300 5.51 3.64 7.42
N ILE A 301 6.80 3.74 7.69
CA ILE A 301 7.39 4.75 8.58
C ILE A 301 8.30 5.65 7.74
N ASN A 302 7.81 6.82 7.38
CA ASN A 302 8.58 7.79 6.62
C ASN A 302 9.82 8.25 7.40
N GLU A 303 11.00 8.09 6.80
CA GLU A 303 12.25 8.59 7.35
C GLU A 303 12.22 10.13 7.35
N GLU A 304 12.72 10.75 8.43
CA GLU A 304 12.56 12.18 8.70
C GLU A 304 13.12 13.06 7.58
N ARG A 305 14.36 12.81 7.14
CA ARG A 305 15.03 13.63 6.11
C ARG A 305 14.35 13.49 4.76
N SER A 306 13.93 12.29 4.41
CA SER A 306 13.18 12.00 3.19
C SER A 306 11.82 12.71 3.17
N ALA A 307 11.08 12.63 4.27
CA ALA A 307 9.80 13.31 4.40
C ALA A 307 9.93 14.84 4.35
N LEU A 308 10.91 15.42 5.07
CA LEU A 308 11.19 16.85 5.04
C LEU A 308 11.63 17.33 3.64
N LEU A 309 12.39 16.51 2.90
CA LEU A 309 12.71 16.80 1.51
C LEU A 309 11.43 16.85 0.65
N ALA A 310 10.56 15.83 0.78
CA ALA A 310 9.28 15.82 0.05
C ALA A 310 8.42 17.05 0.38
N GLN A 311 8.28 17.41 1.65
CA GLN A 311 7.56 18.62 2.10
C GLN A 311 8.17 19.89 1.48
N SER A 312 9.48 20.00 1.47
CA SER A 312 10.19 21.13 0.85
C SER A 312 9.95 21.20 -0.66
N VAL A 313 9.93 20.05 -1.35
CA VAL A 313 9.61 19.99 -2.78
C VAL A 313 8.16 20.40 -3.02
N ILE A 314 7.21 19.89 -2.23
CA ILE A 314 5.79 20.23 -2.34
C ILE A 314 5.59 21.75 -2.21
N THR A 315 6.14 22.36 -1.18
CA THR A 315 5.96 23.80 -0.93
C THR A 315 6.63 24.66 -1.99
N GLN A 316 7.80 24.26 -2.50
CA GLN A 316 8.51 25.00 -3.55
C GLN A 316 7.87 24.86 -4.94
N ALA A 317 7.31 23.69 -5.27
CA ALA A 317 6.73 23.45 -6.58
C ALA A 317 5.27 23.91 -6.69
N PHE A 318 4.48 23.75 -5.60
CA PHE A 318 3.03 23.93 -5.64
C PHE A 318 2.51 24.99 -4.66
N GLY A 319 3.40 25.59 -3.86
CA GLY A 319 3.04 26.57 -2.82
C GLY A 319 2.75 25.93 -1.46
N GLU A 320 2.80 26.74 -0.40
CA GLU A 320 2.57 26.28 0.99
C GLU A 320 1.18 25.67 1.19
N ASP A 321 0.18 26.20 0.49
CA ASP A 321 -1.19 25.71 0.57
C ASP A 321 -1.36 24.28 0.02
N ALA A 322 -0.45 23.81 -0.81
CA ALA A 322 -0.50 22.44 -1.33
C ALA A 322 -0.12 21.39 -0.27
N LEU A 323 0.74 21.76 0.69
CA LEU A 323 1.16 20.86 1.76
C LEU A 323 0.06 20.75 2.83
N MET A 324 -0.29 19.53 3.17
CA MET A 324 -1.15 19.23 4.31
C MET A 324 -0.62 18.05 5.13
N PHE A 325 -1.20 17.82 6.30
CA PHE A 325 -0.83 16.71 7.17
C PHE A 325 -2.05 15.83 7.43
N GLU A 326 -2.03 14.64 6.85
CA GLU A 326 -3.07 13.64 7.07
C GLU A 326 -2.80 12.83 8.33
N LYS A 327 -3.86 12.33 8.95
CA LYS A 327 -3.69 11.37 10.05
C LYS A 327 -3.21 10.03 9.47
N PRO A 328 -2.34 9.30 10.19
CA PRO A 328 -1.98 7.94 9.81
C PRO A 328 -3.21 7.07 9.62
N THR A 329 -3.16 6.17 8.65
CA THR A 329 -4.24 5.20 8.38
C THR A 329 -3.88 3.82 8.91
N THR A 330 -4.88 3.04 9.31
CA THR A 330 -4.71 1.63 9.68
C THR A 330 -4.77 0.68 8.47
N GLY A 331 -4.83 1.21 7.24
CA GLY A 331 -4.61 0.44 6.02
C GLY A 331 -3.20 -0.16 5.98
N GLY A 332 -3.02 -1.22 5.21
CA GLY A 332 -1.70 -1.80 4.89
C GLY A 332 -1.19 -1.24 3.57
N GLU A 333 0.13 -1.18 3.40
CA GLU A 333 0.81 -0.77 2.16
C GLU A 333 2.16 -1.51 2.09
N ASP A 334 2.38 -2.25 1.00
CA ASP A 334 3.57 -3.09 0.89
C ASP A 334 4.84 -2.33 0.49
N PHE A 335 4.74 -1.02 0.17
CA PHE A 335 5.88 -0.11 0.08
C PHE A 335 6.80 -0.20 1.30
N SER A 336 6.24 -0.58 2.44
CA SER A 336 6.94 -0.81 3.70
C SER A 336 8.17 -1.73 3.55
N PHE A 337 8.17 -2.68 2.62
CA PHE A 337 9.30 -3.59 2.39
C PHE A 337 10.49 -2.93 1.69
N TYR A 338 10.28 -1.84 0.95
CA TYR A 338 11.39 -1.07 0.40
C TYR A 338 12.10 -0.27 1.49
N ILE A 339 11.33 0.36 2.38
CA ILE A 339 11.88 1.22 3.45
C ILE A 339 12.31 0.46 4.70
N GLU A 340 12.17 -0.87 4.74
CA GLU A 340 12.69 -1.70 5.82
C GLU A 340 14.21 -1.57 5.97
N ASN A 341 14.92 -1.44 4.84
CA ASN A 341 16.38 -1.50 4.81
C ASN A 341 17.05 -0.26 4.22
N ILE A 342 16.30 0.62 3.56
CA ILE A 342 16.80 1.86 2.98
C ILE A 342 15.93 3.04 3.39
N PRO A 343 16.49 4.24 3.58
CA PRO A 343 15.69 5.43 3.90
C PRO A 343 14.74 5.76 2.75
N GLY A 344 13.57 6.28 3.10
CA GLY A 344 12.59 6.67 2.12
C GLY A 344 11.33 7.26 2.73
N CYS A 345 10.42 7.69 1.89
CA CYS A 345 9.12 8.17 2.32
C CYS A 345 8.02 7.90 1.29
N PHE A 346 6.80 7.89 1.79
CA PHE A 346 5.57 7.68 1.04
C PHE A 346 4.63 8.85 1.25
N ALA A 347 4.17 9.45 0.16
CA ALA A 347 3.27 10.59 0.18
C ALA A 347 1.83 10.19 -0.15
N LEU A 348 0.87 11.01 0.24
CA LEU A 348 -0.53 10.91 -0.18
C LEU A 348 -0.87 12.11 -1.06
N LEU A 349 -1.36 11.86 -2.28
CA LEU A 349 -1.77 12.88 -3.23
C LEU A 349 -3.29 12.95 -3.30
N GLY A 350 -3.88 14.07 -2.94
CA GLY A 350 -5.31 14.29 -3.00
C GLY A 350 -5.87 14.26 -4.43
N SER A 351 -6.96 13.52 -4.62
CA SER A 351 -7.71 13.43 -5.87
C SER A 351 -9.21 13.62 -5.70
N GLY A 352 -9.64 13.95 -4.48
CA GLY A 352 -11.05 14.18 -4.17
C GLY A 352 -11.53 15.51 -4.69
N ASN A 353 -12.54 15.50 -5.56
CA ASN A 353 -13.21 16.68 -6.09
C ASN A 353 -14.72 16.44 -6.16
N PRO A 354 -15.54 17.10 -5.29
CA PRO A 354 -16.99 16.89 -5.29
C PRO A 354 -17.65 17.31 -6.59
N ASP A 355 -17.11 18.30 -7.30
CA ASP A 355 -17.69 18.79 -8.57
C ASP A 355 -17.49 17.78 -9.72
N LYS A 356 -16.55 16.83 -9.56
CA LYS A 356 -16.24 15.77 -10.52
C LYS A 356 -16.67 14.38 -10.04
N ASP A 357 -17.39 14.27 -8.92
CA ASP A 357 -17.81 13.00 -8.29
C ASP A 357 -16.64 12.03 -8.01
N THR A 358 -15.48 12.54 -7.57
CA THR A 358 -14.26 11.73 -7.33
C THR A 358 -13.93 11.55 -5.85
N GLN A 359 -14.92 11.58 -4.97
CA GLN A 359 -14.74 11.37 -3.51
C GLN A 359 -15.17 9.99 -3.02
N TRP A 360 -15.45 9.06 -3.92
CA TRP A 360 -15.78 7.70 -3.55
C TRP A 360 -14.56 7.02 -2.91
N ALA A 361 -14.84 6.23 -1.88
CA ALA A 361 -13.78 5.50 -1.16
C ALA A 361 -13.01 4.57 -2.11
N HIS A 362 -11.73 4.35 -1.82
CA HIS A 362 -10.95 3.29 -2.44
C HIS A 362 -11.69 1.94 -2.34
N HIS A 363 -11.52 1.08 -3.32
CA HIS A 363 -12.16 -0.24 -3.48
C HIS A 363 -13.68 -0.19 -3.73
N HIS A 364 -14.28 0.99 -3.86
CA HIS A 364 -15.69 1.14 -4.22
C HIS A 364 -15.86 1.11 -5.74
N GLY A 365 -16.92 0.47 -6.25
CA GLY A 365 -17.20 0.36 -7.69
C GLY A 365 -17.44 1.70 -8.42
N ARG A 366 -17.63 2.80 -7.70
CA ARG A 366 -17.70 4.17 -8.24
C ARG A 366 -16.43 4.98 -8.02
N PHE A 367 -15.37 4.38 -7.51
CA PHE A 367 -14.09 5.07 -7.34
C PHE A 367 -13.65 5.68 -8.67
N ASN A 368 -13.21 6.91 -8.62
CA ASN A 368 -12.55 7.64 -9.70
C ASN A 368 -11.69 8.74 -9.10
N ILE A 369 -10.88 9.37 -9.91
CA ILE A 369 -9.95 10.41 -9.48
C ILE A 369 -10.19 11.71 -10.27
N ASP A 370 -9.86 12.84 -9.67
CA ASP A 370 -9.65 14.07 -10.41
C ASP A 370 -8.31 13.98 -11.16
N GLU A 371 -8.37 13.79 -12.49
CA GLU A 371 -7.18 13.64 -13.34
C GLU A 371 -6.27 14.89 -13.33
N ASP A 372 -6.78 16.07 -12.94
CA ASP A 372 -5.95 17.27 -12.80
C ASP A 372 -4.87 17.10 -11.71
N ALA A 373 -5.09 16.27 -10.70
CA ALA A 373 -4.10 15.95 -9.67
C ALA A 373 -2.88 15.18 -10.22
N MET A 374 -3.04 14.48 -11.33
CA MET A 374 -1.96 13.63 -11.87
C MET A 374 -0.73 14.44 -12.28
N ALA A 375 -0.89 15.68 -12.77
CA ALA A 375 0.24 16.55 -13.12
C ALA A 375 1.08 16.86 -11.87
N THR A 376 0.44 17.11 -10.71
CA THR A 376 1.10 17.34 -9.43
C THR A 376 1.89 16.09 -9.00
N GLY A 377 1.29 14.90 -9.11
CA GLY A 377 1.98 13.65 -8.74
C GLY A 377 3.19 13.34 -9.62
N ALA A 378 3.04 13.49 -10.95
CA ALA A 378 4.15 13.28 -11.87
C ALA A 378 5.30 14.29 -11.62
N GLU A 379 4.97 15.55 -11.37
CA GLU A 379 5.97 16.57 -11.05
C GLU A 379 6.64 16.28 -9.68
N LEU A 380 5.88 15.85 -8.68
CA LEU A 380 6.44 15.51 -7.37
C LEU A 380 7.45 14.36 -7.46
N TYR A 381 7.15 13.28 -8.19
CA TYR A 381 8.12 12.21 -8.44
C TYR A 381 9.43 12.76 -9.03
N ALA A 382 9.34 13.53 -10.09
CA ALA A 382 10.52 14.03 -10.80
C ALA A 382 11.30 15.05 -9.97
N GLN A 383 10.61 15.99 -9.30
CA GLN A 383 11.25 17.02 -8.47
C GLN A 383 11.86 16.42 -7.19
N TYR A 384 11.25 15.39 -6.60
CA TYR A 384 11.84 14.67 -5.47
C TYR A 384 13.17 14.02 -5.87
N ALA A 385 13.17 13.27 -6.98
CA ALA A 385 14.40 12.64 -7.48
C ALA A 385 15.48 13.67 -7.81
N TRP A 386 15.14 14.74 -8.51
CA TRP A 386 16.05 15.84 -8.78
C TRP A 386 16.62 16.44 -7.50
N SER A 387 15.76 16.80 -6.56
CA SER A 387 16.17 17.47 -5.32
C SER A 387 17.04 16.56 -4.43
N TYR A 388 16.72 15.26 -4.37
CA TYR A 388 17.53 14.28 -3.66
C TYR A 388 18.94 14.16 -4.26
N LEU A 389 19.04 14.00 -5.57
CA LEU A 389 20.30 13.81 -6.27
C LEU A 389 21.19 15.06 -6.28
N GLN A 390 20.67 16.26 -6.07
CA GLN A 390 21.47 17.50 -5.96
C GLN A 390 22.09 17.70 -4.58
N GLN A 391 21.73 16.90 -3.56
CA GLN A 391 22.26 17.04 -2.20
C GLN A 391 23.53 16.20 -2.01
N ASP A 392 24.64 16.86 -1.70
CA ASP A 392 25.93 16.18 -1.48
C ASP A 392 25.97 15.39 -0.14
N ASN A 393 25.15 15.78 0.86
CA ASN A 393 25.13 15.25 2.24
C ASN A 393 23.72 14.78 2.68
N PHE A 394 23.05 13.99 1.88
CA PHE A 394 21.77 13.38 2.29
C PHE A 394 22.02 12.12 3.10
#